data_ef1dc7f6549d211b85cc49c367a9b3a0
#
_entry.id   ef1dc7f6549d211b85cc49c367a9b3a0
#
_cell.length_a   1.000
_cell.length_b   1.000
_cell.length_c   1.000
_cell.angle_alpha   90.00
_cell.angle_beta   90.00
_cell.angle_gamma   90.00
#
_symmetry.space_group_name_H-M   'P 1'
#
loop_
_entity.id
_entity.type
_entity.pdbx_description
1 polymer ?
#
loop_
_entity_poly.entity_id
_entity_poly.type
_entity_poly.pdbx_seq_one_letter_code
_entity_poly.pdbx_strand_id
1 'polypeptide(L)'
;LFWNVLQDWRRYMKTKRYFPMFIDLSDKKIVVVGGGNIATRRVRTLLQFTRNITAIAPKCTMELQELGKTGYVHLITRTVKRSDFDMAYMVIAATNDWKLNDEIYRVCKEEGIYVNVADDKSKCDFYFPGIYMKDEVVVGITASGLDHSRAKKVRIAIQEAMEASDGEDRSAE
;
A
#
# COMPACT_ATOMS: atom_id res chain seq x y z
N LEU A 1 36.00 -5.02 15.73
CA LEU A 1 35.07 -4.71 14.60
C LEU A 1 34.17 -5.89 14.26
N PHE A 2 34.68 -7.12 14.12
CA PHE A 2 33.88 -8.33 13.75
C PHE A 2 32.86 -8.73 14.83
N TRP A 3 33.13 -8.55 16.11
CA TRP A 3 32.23 -8.88 17.22
C TRP A 3 30.99 -7.98 17.27
N ASN A 4 31.10 -6.70 16.93
CA ASN A 4 29.95 -5.79 16.84
C ASN A 4 29.04 -6.16 15.69
N VAL A 5 29.59 -6.62 14.57
CA VAL A 5 28.81 -7.10 13.41
C VAL A 5 28.01 -8.34 13.78
N LEU A 6 28.58 -9.30 14.56
CA LEU A 6 27.89 -10.51 14.96
C LEU A 6 26.80 -10.27 16.04
N GLN A 7 27.00 -9.30 16.93
CA GLN A 7 25.96 -8.90 17.88
C GLN A 7 24.82 -8.15 17.19
N ASP A 8 25.12 -7.31 16.22
CA ASP A 8 24.11 -6.70 15.35
C ASP A 8 23.36 -7.76 14.55
N TRP A 9 24.02 -8.78 14.01
CA TRP A 9 23.37 -9.90 13.31
C TRP A 9 22.39 -10.66 14.21
N ARG A 10 22.71 -10.92 15.47
CA ARG A 10 21.78 -11.58 16.43
C ARG A 10 20.58 -10.70 16.77
N ARG A 11 20.75 -9.39 16.80
CA ARG A 11 19.66 -8.41 16.96
C ARG A 11 18.85 -8.30 15.68
N TYR A 12 19.48 -8.42 14.51
CA TYR A 12 18.86 -8.49 13.18
C TYR A 12 17.91 -9.69 13.04
N MET A 13 18.30 -10.86 13.56
CA MET A 13 17.52 -12.09 13.47
C MET A 13 16.24 -12.07 14.32
N LYS A 14 16.13 -11.16 15.29
CA LYS A 14 14.93 -11.03 16.15
C LYS A 14 13.83 -10.12 15.58
N THR A 15 14.14 -9.29 14.59
CA THR A 15 13.17 -8.37 13.97
C THR A 15 13.19 -8.52 12.47
N LYS A 16 12.10 -9.05 11.92
CA LYS A 16 11.90 -9.15 10.47
C LYS A 16 11.94 -7.74 9.88
N ARG A 17 12.97 -7.44 9.09
CA ARG A 17 13.11 -6.16 8.37
C ARG A 17 12.67 -6.34 6.92
N TYR A 18 12.02 -5.35 6.36
CA TYR A 18 11.56 -5.36 4.99
C TYR A 18 12.48 -4.51 4.13
N PHE A 19 12.87 -5.06 2.99
CA PHE A 19 13.67 -4.33 2.00
C PHE A 19 12.78 -3.29 1.31
N PRO A 20 13.15 -2.00 1.30
CA PRO A 20 12.41 -0.98 0.57
C PRO A 20 12.65 -1.17 -0.93
N MET A 21 11.56 -1.17 -1.70
CA MET A 21 11.60 -1.29 -3.14
C MET A 21 10.60 -0.31 -3.75
N PHE A 22 11.05 0.42 -4.78
CA PHE A 22 10.19 1.27 -5.60
C PHE A 22 9.83 0.51 -6.86
N ILE A 23 8.54 0.49 -7.20
CA ILE A 23 7.99 -0.27 -8.30
C ILE A 23 7.26 0.68 -9.23
N ASP A 24 7.53 0.60 -10.51
CA ASP A 24 6.73 1.27 -11.53
C ASP A 24 5.38 0.53 -11.67
N LEU A 25 4.31 1.23 -11.32
CA LEU A 25 2.94 0.72 -11.37
C LEU A 25 2.14 1.27 -12.56
N SER A 26 2.75 2.06 -13.43
CA SER A 26 2.04 2.81 -14.49
C SER A 26 1.22 1.92 -15.42
N ASP A 27 1.72 0.73 -15.77
CA ASP A 27 1.07 -0.26 -16.63
C ASP A 27 0.50 -1.47 -15.88
N LYS A 28 0.65 -1.54 -14.56
CA LYS A 28 0.27 -2.70 -13.75
C LYS A 28 -1.21 -2.67 -13.37
N LYS A 29 -1.91 -3.77 -13.62
CA LYS A 29 -3.29 -3.95 -13.13
C LYS A 29 -3.30 -4.20 -11.63
N ILE A 30 -4.02 -3.37 -10.91
CA ILE A 30 -4.20 -3.50 -9.46
C ILE A 30 -5.68 -3.77 -9.17
N VAL A 31 -5.96 -4.79 -8.37
CA VAL A 31 -7.31 -5.13 -7.93
C VAL A 31 -7.44 -4.87 -6.44
N VAL A 32 -8.45 -4.10 -6.06
CA VAL A 32 -8.80 -3.82 -4.66
C VAL A 32 -10.15 -4.44 -4.37
N VAL A 33 -10.19 -5.44 -3.51
CA VAL A 33 -11.42 -6.09 -3.08
C VAL A 33 -11.85 -5.55 -1.74
N GLY A 34 -13.03 -4.90 -1.73
CA GLY A 34 -13.58 -4.18 -0.60
C GLY A 34 -13.97 -2.75 -0.94
N GLY A 35 -15.00 -2.23 -0.29
CA GLY A 35 -15.53 -0.88 -0.55
C GLY A 35 -15.56 0.03 0.68
N GLY A 36 -14.98 -0.41 1.80
CA GLY A 36 -14.93 0.35 3.05
C GLY A 36 -13.80 1.38 3.10
N ASN A 37 -13.64 2.02 4.25
CA ASN A 37 -12.66 3.10 4.46
C ASN A 37 -11.21 2.65 4.20
N ILE A 38 -10.86 1.39 4.52
CA ILE A 38 -9.51 0.87 4.29
C ILE A 38 -9.25 0.76 2.79
N ALA A 39 -10.17 0.14 2.04
CA ALA A 39 -10.08 0.02 0.58
C ALA A 39 -9.98 1.40 -0.08
N THR A 40 -10.86 2.33 0.27
CA THR A 40 -10.87 3.70 -0.25
C THR A 40 -9.54 4.41 -0.03
N ARG A 41 -8.99 4.31 1.19
CA ARG A 41 -7.68 4.89 1.49
C ARG A 41 -6.55 4.27 0.65
N ARG A 42 -6.57 2.95 0.42
CA ARG A 42 -5.59 2.27 -0.43
C ARG A 42 -5.69 2.73 -1.88
N VAL A 43 -6.91 2.80 -2.41
CA VAL A 43 -7.19 3.32 -3.75
C VAL A 43 -6.66 4.75 -3.90
N ARG A 44 -6.98 5.65 -2.96
CA ARG A 44 -6.50 7.04 -2.98
C ARG A 44 -4.96 7.12 -3.02
N THR A 45 -4.29 6.28 -2.26
CA THR A 45 -2.83 6.22 -2.27
C THR A 45 -2.30 5.72 -3.61
N LEU A 46 -2.87 4.65 -4.17
CA LEU A 46 -2.45 4.07 -5.45
C LEU A 46 -2.70 4.99 -6.63
N LEU A 47 -3.72 5.83 -6.58
CA LEU A 47 -4.02 6.82 -7.61
C LEU A 47 -2.92 7.87 -7.83
N GLN A 48 -1.98 7.98 -6.90
CA GLN A 48 -0.78 8.81 -7.06
C GLN A 48 0.25 8.17 -8.01
N PHE A 49 0.12 6.87 -8.31
CA PHE A 49 1.11 6.09 -9.07
C PHE A 49 0.54 5.45 -10.33
N THR A 50 -0.75 5.18 -10.37
CA THR A 50 -1.39 4.49 -11.51
C THR A 50 -2.89 4.81 -11.60
N ARG A 51 -3.45 4.65 -12.80
CA ARG A 51 -4.89 4.68 -13.07
C ARG A 51 -5.48 3.28 -13.33
N ASN A 52 -4.62 2.27 -13.48
CA ASN A 52 -5.07 0.90 -13.77
C ASN A 52 -5.52 0.16 -12.49
N ILE A 53 -6.52 0.74 -11.83
CA ILE A 53 -7.09 0.23 -10.57
C ILE A 53 -8.53 -0.23 -10.81
N THR A 54 -8.79 -1.49 -10.48
CA THR A 54 -10.15 -2.05 -10.41
C THR A 54 -10.54 -2.24 -8.94
N ALA A 55 -11.59 -1.58 -8.50
CA ALA A 55 -12.15 -1.76 -7.16
C ALA A 55 -13.44 -2.59 -7.24
N ILE A 56 -13.58 -3.62 -6.40
CA ILE A 56 -14.70 -4.56 -6.45
C ILE A 56 -15.31 -4.71 -5.07
N ALA A 57 -16.59 -4.31 -4.94
CA ALA A 57 -17.35 -4.50 -3.72
C ALA A 57 -18.85 -4.29 -3.96
N PRO A 58 -19.74 -5.03 -3.27
CA PRO A 58 -21.18 -4.82 -3.41
C PRO A 58 -21.66 -3.50 -2.80
N LYS A 59 -20.92 -2.94 -1.84
CA LYS A 59 -21.21 -1.65 -1.20
C LYS A 59 -19.90 -0.86 -1.07
N CYS A 60 -19.94 0.42 -1.37
CA CYS A 60 -18.78 1.30 -1.38
C CYS A 60 -19.04 2.60 -0.62
N THR A 61 -17.99 3.21 -0.10
CA THR A 61 -18.03 4.58 0.41
C THR A 61 -18.44 5.56 -0.69
N MET A 62 -18.99 6.71 -0.31
CA MET A 62 -19.35 7.78 -1.27
C MET A 62 -18.12 8.22 -2.10
N GLU A 63 -16.97 8.34 -1.46
CA GLU A 63 -15.72 8.71 -2.14
C GLU A 63 -15.33 7.69 -3.23
N LEU A 64 -15.39 6.39 -2.91
CA LEU A 64 -15.03 5.35 -3.89
C LEU A 64 -16.05 5.29 -5.05
N GLN A 65 -17.32 5.57 -4.78
CA GLN A 65 -18.34 5.71 -5.81
C GLN A 65 -18.05 6.90 -6.73
N GLU A 66 -17.64 8.03 -6.17
CA GLU A 66 -17.31 9.23 -6.94
C GLU A 66 -16.06 9.00 -7.82
N LEU A 67 -15.04 8.35 -7.29
CA LEU A 67 -13.86 7.95 -8.06
C LEU A 67 -14.22 7.00 -9.21
N GLY A 68 -15.21 6.14 -9.02
CA GLY A 68 -15.74 5.28 -10.08
C GLY A 68 -16.51 6.06 -11.15
N LYS A 69 -17.38 7.01 -10.75
CA LYS A 69 -18.16 7.85 -11.68
C LYS A 69 -17.27 8.76 -12.53
N THR A 70 -16.22 9.30 -11.93
CA THR A 70 -15.27 10.19 -12.61
C THR A 70 -14.23 9.45 -13.46
N GLY A 71 -14.27 8.11 -13.48
CA GLY A 71 -13.37 7.29 -14.30
C GLY A 71 -11.93 7.16 -13.75
N TYR A 72 -11.67 7.64 -12.53
CA TYR A 72 -10.36 7.46 -11.89
C TYR A 72 -10.10 6.00 -11.51
N VAL A 73 -11.15 5.23 -11.27
CA VAL A 73 -11.11 3.83 -10.85
C VAL A 73 -12.16 3.05 -11.62
N HIS A 74 -11.82 1.86 -12.09
CA HIS A 74 -12.82 0.94 -12.61
C HIS A 74 -13.57 0.30 -11.43
N LEU A 75 -14.75 0.83 -11.09
CA LEU A 75 -15.57 0.36 -9.97
C LEU A 75 -16.57 -0.69 -10.41
N ILE A 76 -16.52 -1.87 -9.80
CA ILE A 76 -17.43 -2.99 -10.04
C ILE A 76 -18.26 -3.25 -8.78
N THR A 77 -19.57 -2.97 -8.85
CA THR A 77 -20.48 -3.08 -7.69
C THR A 77 -21.13 -4.46 -7.59
N ARG A 78 -20.32 -5.48 -7.30
CA ARG A 78 -20.73 -6.86 -7.03
C ARG A 78 -19.69 -7.57 -6.16
N THR A 79 -19.99 -8.81 -5.79
CA THR A 79 -19.02 -9.71 -5.17
C THR A 79 -17.91 -10.04 -6.17
N VAL A 80 -16.69 -10.17 -5.67
CA VAL A 80 -15.50 -10.55 -6.45
C VAL A 80 -15.64 -12.00 -6.99
N LYS A 81 -15.03 -12.24 -8.15
CA LYS A 81 -14.92 -13.57 -8.78
C LYS A 81 -13.43 -13.87 -9.02
N ARG A 82 -13.06 -15.15 -9.12
CA ARG A 82 -11.68 -15.56 -9.41
C ARG A 82 -11.14 -14.91 -10.69
N SER A 83 -11.95 -14.84 -11.75
CA SER A 83 -11.55 -14.20 -13.02
C SER A 83 -11.26 -12.71 -12.93
N ASP A 84 -11.64 -12.03 -11.84
CA ASP A 84 -11.28 -10.62 -11.66
C ASP A 84 -9.78 -10.43 -11.44
N PHE A 85 -9.08 -11.48 -11.01
CA PHE A 85 -7.65 -11.46 -10.76
C PHE A 85 -6.81 -11.75 -12.01
N ASP A 86 -7.43 -12.13 -13.13
CA ASP A 86 -6.72 -12.38 -14.38
C ASP A 86 -5.82 -11.20 -14.75
N MET A 87 -4.53 -11.47 -15.00
CA MET A 87 -3.51 -10.47 -15.30
C MET A 87 -3.28 -9.41 -14.21
N ALA A 88 -3.77 -9.62 -12.98
CA ALA A 88 -3.48 -8.72 -11.88
C ALA A 88 -2.01 -8.83 -11.46
N TYR A 89 -1.33 -7.70 -11.36
CA TYR A 89 0.01 -7.64 -10.77
C TYR A 89 -0.06 -7.69 -9.24
N MET A 90 -1.07 -7.02 -8.67
CA MET A 90 -1.23 -6.86 -7.23
C MET A 90 -2.71 -6.89 -6.84
N VAL A 91 -3.01 -7.57 -5.74
CA VAL A 91 -4.36 -7.62 -5.14
C VAL A 91 -4.30 -7.11 -3.71
N ILE A 92 -5.29 -6.29 -3.35
CA ILE A 92 -5.50 -5.82 -1.98
C ILE A 92 -6.84 -6.38 -1.50
N ALA A 93 -6.79 -7.30 -0.53
CA ALA A 93 -7.95 -7.82 0.16
C ALA A 93 -8.25 -6.96 1.39
N ALA A 94 -9.31 -6.15 1.30
CA ALA A 94 -9.70 -5.19 2.32
C ALA A 94 -11.21 -5.25 2.61
N THR A 95 -11.75 -6.47 2.69
CA THR A 95 -13.14 -6.72 3.07
C THR A 95 -13.28 -6.90 4.58
N ASN A 96 -14.52 -6.86 5.08
CA ASN A 96 -14.83 -7.21 6.47
C ASN A 96 -15.06 -8.71 6.66
N ASP A 97 -15.01 -9.50 5.59
CA ASP A 97 -15.14 -10.95 5.60
C ASP A 97 -13.75 -11.60 5.55
N TRP A 98 -13.29 -12.07 6.71
CA TRP A 98 -11.98 -12.70 6.81
C TRP A 98 -11.86 -13.99 5.99
N LYS A 99 -12.99 -14.73 5.78
CA LYS A 99 -13.00 -15.96 4.94
C LYS A 99 -12.75 -15.60 3.48
N LEU A 100 -13.42 -14.55 3.00
CA LEU A 100 -13.18 -14.05 1.66
C LEU A 100 -11.76 -13.52 1.50
N ASN A 101 -11.23 -12.78 2.48
CA ASN A 101 -9.84 -12.33 2.46
C ASN A 101 -8.85 -13.50 2.39
N ASP A 102 -9.14 -14.61 3.12
CA ASP A 102 -8.33 -15.83 3.09
C ASP A 102 -8.42 -16.56 1.74
N GLU A 103 -9.58 -16.62 1.13
CA GLU A 103 -9.78 -17.17 -0.20
C GLU A 103 -9.00 -16.37 -1.26
N ILE A 104 -9.10 -15.04 -1.23
CA ILE A 104 -8.33 -14.16 -2.11
C ILE A 104 -6.84 -14.41 -1.95
N TYR A 105 -6.35 -14.50 -0.71
CA TYR A 105 -4.95 -14.81 -0.43
C TYR A 105 -4.51 -16.12 -1.11
N ARG A 106 -5.28 -17.19 -0.93
CA ARG A 106 -4.96 -18.51 -1.53
C ARG A 106 -4.90 -18.45 -3.06
N VAL A 107 -5.90 -17.82 -3.68
CA VAL A 107 -5.92 -17.65 -5.14
C VAL A 107 -4.70 -16.86 -5.62
N CYS A 108 -4.37 -15.75 -4.95
CA CYS A 108 -3.20 -14.96 -5.33
C CYS A 108 -1.89 -15.75 -5.20
N LYS A 109 -1.76 -16.59 -4.15
CA LYS A 109 -0.56 -17.45 -3.99
C LYS A 109 -0.47 -18.54 -5.05
N GLU A 110 -1.59 -19.13 -5.47
CA GLU A 110 -1.65 -20.10 -6.54
C GLU A 110 -1.25 -19.49 -7.88
N GLU A 111 -1.62 -18.24 -8.14
CA GLU A 111 -1.41 -17.56 -9.43
C GLU A 111 -0.15 -16.67 -9.45
N GLY A 112 0.63 -16.63 -8.36
CA GLY A 112 1.85 -15.83 -8.28
C GLY A 112 1.61 -14.33 -8.26
N ILE A 113 0.42 -13.89 -7.81
CA ILE A 113 0.03 -12.49 -7.70
C ILE A 113 0.45 -11.93 -6.34
N TYR A 114 1.05 -10.75 -6.31
CA TYR A 114 1.36 -10.07 -5.06
C TYR A 114 0.09 -9.72 -4.29
N VAL A 115 0.01 -10.08 -3.00
CA VAL A 115 -1.17 -9.84 -2.19
C VAL A 115 -0.89 -9.09 -0.89
N ASN A 116 -1.78 -8.18 -0.55
CA ASN A 116 -1.84 -7.54 0.77
C ASN A 116 -3.22 -7.76 1.38
N VAL A 117 -3.26 -8.45 2.52
CA VAL A 117 -4.47 -8.70 3.29
C VAL A 117 -4.53 -7.70 4.44
N ALA A 118 -5.55 -6.84 4.45
CA ALA A 118 -5.59 -5.66 5.30
C ALA A 118 -5.70 -5.97 6.80
N ASP A 119 -6.29 -7.10 7.15
CA ASP A 119 -6.55 -7.58 8.52
C ASP A 119 -5.58 -8.67 8.99
N ASP A 120 -4.72 -9.19 8.08
CA ASP A 120 -3.76 -10.26 8.44
C ASP A 120 -2.36 -10.01 7.86
N LYS A 121 -1.45 -9.52 8.71
CA LYS A 121 -0.06 -9.23 8.33
C LYS A 121 0.74 -10.46 7.89
N SER A 122 0.37 -11.65 8.35
CA SER A 122 1.06 -12.89 8.00
C SER A 122 0.80 -13.31 6.54
N LYS A 123 -0.28 -12.77 5.95
CA LYS A 123 -0.73 -13.02 4.58
C LYS A 123 -0.41 -11.84 3.63
N CYS A 124 0.65 -11.09 3.92
CA CYS A 124 1.06 -9.97 3.10
C CYS A 124 2.43 -10.23 2.47
N ASP A 125 2.52 -10.15 1.14
CA ASP A 125 3.80 -10.18 0.41
C ASP A 125 4.53 -8.84 0.53
N PHE A 126 3.80 -7.75 0.70
CA PHE A 126 4.33 -6.40 0.86
C PHE A 126 3.54 -5.61 1.91
N TYR A 127 4.19 -4.61 2.50
CA TYR A 127 3.50 -3.65 3.37
C TYR A 127 3.12 -2.40 2.61
N PHE A 128 1.95 -1.87 2.93
CA PHE A 128 1.51 -0.60 2.41
C PHE A 128 2.19 0.51 3.23
N PRO A 129 3.13 1.29 2.66
CA PRO A 129 3.90 2.28 3.41
C PRO A 129 3.05 3.52 3.72
N GLY A 130 3.49 4.30 4.71
CA GLY A 130 3.18 5.70 4.75
C GLY A 130 3.97 6.39 3.65
N ILE A 131 3.33 7.24 2.85
CA ILE A 131 3.97 7.91 1.72
C ILE A 131 3.99 9.41 1.97
N TYR A 132 5.11 10.02 1.65
CA TYR A 132 5.26 11.44 1.43
C TYR A 132 5.81 11.65 0.03
N MET A 133 5.22 12.59 -0.70
CA MET A 133 5.64 12.96 -2.06
C MET A 133 5.74 14.47 -2.17
N LYS A 134 6.82 14.92 -2.79
CA LYS A 134 7.01 16.32 -3.15
C LYS A 134 7.90 16.37 -4.40
N ASP A 135 7.41 17.02 -5.43
CA ASP A 135 8.03 17.06 -6.75
C ASP A 135 8.42 15.64 -7.22
N GLU A 136 9.66 15.36 -7.55
CA GLU A 136 10.15 14.07 -7.98
C GLU A 136 10.53 13.14 -6.80
N VAL A 137 10.50 13.66 -5.56
CA VAL A 137 10.91 12.89 -4.37
C VAL A 137 9.75 12.08 -3.82
N VAL A 138 9.94 10.78 -3.73
CA VAL A 138 9.00 9.84 -3.10
C VAL A 138 9.65 9.18 -1.90
N VAL A 139 9.04 9.29 -0.74
CA VAL A 139 9.50 8.66 0.50
C VAL A 139 8.50 7.62 0.97
N GLY A 140 8.94 6.37 1.05
CA GLY A 140 8.17 5.27 1.61
C GLY A 140 8.60 4.95 3.05
N ILE A 141 7.66 4.93 3.99
CA ILE A 141 7.96 4.76 5.42
C ILE A 141 7.17 3.57 5.97
N THR A 142 7.89 2.63 6.57
CA THR A 142 7.29 1.51 7.29
C THR A 142 7.95 1.32 8.67
N ALA A 143 7.15 0.98 9.67
CA ALA A 143 7.63 0.49 10.95
C ALA A 143 7.39 -1.03 11.07
N SER A 144 7.50 -1.76 9.94
CA SER A 144 7.31 -3.21 9.84
C SER A 144 5.97 -3.69 10.39
N GLY A 145 4.94 -2.83 10.32
CA GLY A 145 3.61 -3.12 10.87
C GLY A 145 3.55 -3.23 12.39
N LEU A 146 4.62 -2.87 13.12
CA LEU A 146 4.70 -2.97 14.58
C LEU A 146 4.23 -1.70 15.28
N ASP A 147 4.49 -0.54 14.68
CA ASP A 147 4.16 0.77 15.26
C ASP A 147 3.72 1.78 14.19
N HIS A 148 2.41 1.82 13.94
CA HIS A 148 1.83 2.78 12.99
C HIS A 148 1.98 4.23 13.43
N SER A 149 2.01 4.49 14.75
CA SER A 149 2.16 5.85 15.27
C SER A 149 3.55 6.39 15.01
N ARG A 150 4.57 5.55 15.15
CA ARG A 150 5.96 5.89 14.85
C ARG A 150 6.16 6.17 13.37
N ALA A 151 5.62 5.33 12.49
CA ALA A 151 5.68 5.58 11.04
C ALA A 151 5.02 6.91 10.67
N LYS A 152 3.87 7.25 11.29
CA LYS A 152 3.20 8.55 11.09
C LYS A 152 4.06 9.72 11.58
N LYS A 153 4.67 9.63 12.78
CA LYS A 153 5.54 10.68 13.31
C LYS A 153 6.76 10.92 12.41
N VAL A 154 7.40 9.85 11.94
CA VAL A 154 8.54 9.97 11.00
C VAL A 154 8.11 10.62 9.69
N ARG A 155 6.95 10.25 9.14
CA ARG A 155 6.42 10.88 7.93
C ARG A 155 6.21 12.40 8.10
N ILE A 156 5.64 12.80 9.25
CA ILE A 156 5.42 14.22 9.56
C ILE A 156 6.77 14.95 9.67
N ALA A 157 7.73 14.41 10.40
CA ALA A 157 9.05 15.01 10.55
C ALA A 157 9.79 15.18 9.21
N ILE A 158 9.67 14.21 8.29
CA ILE A 158 10.23 14.32 6.95
C ILE A 158 9.52 15.43 6.17
N GLN A 159 8.19 15.49 6.24
CA GLN A 159 7.41 16.55 5.61
C GLN A 159 7.85 17.93 6.09
N GLU A 160 7.93 18.14 7.40
CA GLU A 160 8.38 19.41 8.01
C GLU A 160 9.79 19.79 7.59
N ALA A 161 10.72 18.83 7.56
CA ALA A 161 12.09 19.07 7.12
C ALA A 161 12.19 19.48 5.64
N MET A 162 11.40 18.83 4.77
CA MET A 162 11.37 19.15 3.34
C MET A 162 10.69 20.50 3.04
N GLU A 163 9.70 20.88 3.85
CA GLU A 163 9.04 22.20 3.75
C GLU A 163 9.95 23.33 4.24
N ALA A 164 10.76 23.09 5.28
CA ALA A 164 11.71 24.05 5.82
C ALA A 164 12.85 24.36 4.85
N SER A 165 13.40 23.33 4.18
CA SER A 165 14.50 23.52 3.20
C SER A 165 14.12 24.40 2.03
N ASP A 166 12.87 24.38 1.56
CA ASP A 166 12.40 25.26 0.47
C ASP A 166 12.27 26.73 0.89
N GLY A 167 12.05 26.97 2.18
CA GLY A 167 12.00 28.33 2.72
C GLY A 167 13.36 29.02 2.74
N GLU A 168 14.42 28.23 2.91
CA GLU A 168 15.80 28.73 2.89
C GLU A 168 16.30 29.04 1.47
N ASP A 169 15.98 28.20 0.47
CA ASP A 169 16.37 28.42 -0.92
C ASP A 169 15.70 29.66 -1.53
N ARG A 170 14.42 29.94 -1.17
CA ARG A 170 13.70 31.13 -1.65
C ARG A 170 14.15 32.45 -0.99
N SER A 171 14.90 32.38 0.09
CA SER A 171 15.45 33.56 0.76
C SER A 171 16.88 33.91 0.32
N ALA A 172 17.47 33.06 -0.54
CA ALA A 172 18.82 33.22 -1.06
C ALA A 172 18.88 33.75 -2.52
N GLU A 173 17.71 33.93 -3.18
CA GLU A 173 17.55 34.62 -4.46
C GLU A 173 17.07 36.08 -4.24
#